data_775da0c6ad31e7e5484327f7d0c02af0
#
_entry.id   775da0c6ad31e7e5484327f7d0c02af0
#
_cell.length_a   1.000
_cell.length_b   1.000
_cell.length_c   1.000
_cell.angle_alpha   90.00
_cell.angle_beta   90.00
_cell.angle_gamma   90.00
#
_symmetry.space_group_name_H-M   'P 1'
#
loop_
_entity.id
_entity.type
_entity.pdbx_description
1 polymer ?
#
loop_
_entity_poly.entity_id
_entity_poly.type
_entity_poly.pdbx_seq_one_letter_code
_entity_poly.pdbx_strand_id
1 'polypeptide(L)'
;VILVTTKTGKIAKTKVTYDFSYGWQSAWKKRDVLNASEYALMINEGAINAGIAPKFSDPYSYGQGTNWQDEVFNNNAPMMNHQVSVSGASEKVNYLFSLGFYTQDGIVGGNFDRSNYERLTLRSNTQYTLFDESKERNWLNSLKVTSNLSYARIKSTNFDDNSTWGTPLGSALALSPI
;
A
#
# COMPACT_ATOMS: atom_id res chain seq x y z
N VAL A 1 10.11 23.16 12.63
CA VAL A 1 11.23 22.30 12.19
C VAL A 1 11.03 20.93 12.77
N ILE A 2 10.95 19.88 11.93
CA ILE A 2 10.89 18.48 12.36
C ILE A 2 12.30 17.93 12.27
N LEU A 3 12.89 17.58 13.43
CA LEU A 3 14.18 16.90 13.48
C LEU A 3 13.97 15.39 13.55
N VAL A 4 14.42 14.65 12.53
CA VAL A 4 14.36 13.19 12.50
C VAL A 4 15.75 12.65 12.80
N THR A 5 15.89 11.93 13.91
CA THR A 5 17.12 11.24 14.27
C THR A 5 16.95 9.76 14.00
N THR A 6 17.81 9.18 13.16
CA THR A 6 17.79 7.75 12.85
C THR A 6 18.47 6.94 13.95
N LYS A 7 18.04 5.69 14.12
CA LYS A 7 18.67 4.75 15.05
C LYS A 7 20.12 4.46 14.62
N THR A 8 21.02 4.51 15.58
CA THR A 8 22.41 4.09 15.43
C THR A 8 22.68 2.84 16.27
N GLY A 9 23.72 2.06 15.91
CA GLY A 9 24.16 0.93 16.72
C GLY A 9 24.62 1.41 18.11
N LYS A 10 24.33 0.63 19.16
CA LYS A 10 24.88 0.85 20.51
C LYS A 10 25.99 -0.16 20.75
N ILE A 11 27.01 0.20 21.56
CA ILE A 11 28.09 -0.73 21.97
C ILE A 11 27.47 -1.98 22.56
N ALA A 12 27.43 -3.06 21.79
CA ALA A 12 26.87 -4.34 22.16
C ALA A 12 27.29 -5.41 21.14
N LYS A 13 27.13 -6.67 21.52
CA LYS A 13 27.28 -7.79 20.59
C LYS A 13 26.36 -7.60 19.39
N THR A 14 26.78 -8.08 18.23
CA THR A 14 25.97 -8.11 17.02
C THR A 14 24.60 -8.70 17.31
N LYS A 15 23.56 -7.95 16.96
CA LYS A 15 22.16 -8.35 17.08
C LYS A 15 21.54 -8.45 15.70
N VAL A 16 20.92 -9.56 15.40
CA VAL A 16 20.06 -9.76 14.23
C VAL A 16 18.61 -9.73 14.70
N THR A 17 17.77 -8.95 14.03
CA THR A 17 16.33 -8.93 14.26
C THR A 17 15.60 -9.19 12.96
N TYR A 18 14.52 -9.94 13.07
CA TYR A 18 13.58 -10.17 11.98
C TYR A 18 12.17 -9.81 12.46
N ASP A 19 11.54 -8.91 11.75
CA ASP A 19 10.18 -8.49 12.01
C ASP A 19 9.32 -8.89 10.81
N PHE A 20 8.21 -9.53 11.09
CA PHE A 20 7.22 -9.94 10.11
C PHE A 20 5.84 -9.46 10.52
N SER A 21 5.11 -8.89 9.59
CA SER A 21 3.69 -8.61 9.77
C SER A 21 2.91 -9.00 8.53
N TYR A 22 1.75 -9.57 8.76
CA TYR A 22 0.80 -9.93 7.73
C TYR A 22 -0.57 -9.38 8.12
N GLY A 23 -1.30 -8.87 7.16
CA GLY A 23 -2.63 -8.37 7.36
C GLY A 23 -3.43 -8.41 6.06
N TRP A 24 -4.68 -8.07 6.14
CA TRP A 24 -5.55 -7.86 5.01
C TRP A 24 -6.39 -6.62 5.22
N GLN A 25 -6.82 -6.05 4.15
CA GLN A 25 -7.65 -4.86 4.14
C GLN A 25 -8.88 -5.08 3.26
N SER A 26 -9.94 -4.37 3.57
CA SER A 26 -11.18 -4.37 2.80
C SER A 26 -11.80 -2.98 2.81
N ALA A 27 -12.71 -2.71 1.90
CA ALA A 27 -13.48 -1.48 1.93
C ALA A 27 -14.34 -1.43 3.19
N TRP A 28 -14.21 -0.34 3.95
CA TRP A 28 -15.02 -0.17 5.16
C TRP A 28 -16.51 -0.02 4.86
N LYS A 29 -16.84 0.64 3.73
CA LYS A 29 -18.23 0.83 3.29
C LYS A 29 -18.28 0.88 1.77
N LYS A 30 -19.24 0.18 1.19
CA LYS A 30 -19.64 0.29 -0.21
C LYS A 30 -20.82 1.26 -0.33
N ARG A 31 -21.06 1.75 -1.53
CA ARG A 31 -22.24 2.58 -1.83
C ARG A 31 -23.46 1.67 -1.93
N ASP A 32 -24.59 2.16 -1.41
CA ASP A 32 -25.87 1.52 -1.66
C ASP A 32 -26.27 1.77 -3.12
N VAL A 33 -26.57 0.69 -3.83
CA VAL A 33 -26.99 0.70 -5.23
C VAL A 33 -28.31 -0.05 -5.38
N LEU A 34 -29.06 0.28 -6.41
CA LEU A 34 -30.31 -0.41 -6.73
C LEU A 34 -29.99 -1.86 -7.14
N ASN A 35 -30.80 -2.80 -6.69
CA ASN A 35 -30.81 -4.14 -7.24
C ASN A 35 -31.46 -4.18 -8.64
N ALA A 36 -31.41 -5.33 -9.33
CA ALA A 36 -31.88 -5.44 -10.70
C ALA A 36 -33.38 -5.13 -10.82
N SER A 37 -34.21 -5.59 -9.88
CA SER A 37 -35.65 -5.28 -9.89
C SER A 37 -35.93 -3.80 -9.64
N GLU A 38 -35.25 -3.18 -8.67
CA GLU A 38 -35.38 -1.75 -8.39
C GLU A 38 -34.90 -0.91 -9.57
N TYR A 39 -33.79 -1.30 -10.20
CA TYR A 39 -33.29 -0.63 -11.40
C TYR A 39 -34.32 -0.69 -12.54
N ALA A 40 -34.89 -1.87 -12.80
CA ALA A 40 -35.88 -2.06 -13.85
C ALA A 40 -37.13 -1.21 -13.59
N LEU A 41 -37.58 -1.10 -12.31
CA LEU A 41 -38.70 -0.23 -11.91
C LEU A 41 -38.38 1.24 -12.15
N MET A 42 -37.19 1.72 -11.73
CA MET A 42 -36.78 3.12 -11.94
C MET A 42 -36.69 3.49 -13.42
N ILE A 43 -36.18 2.60 -14.26
CA ILE A 43 -36.11 2.82 -15.71
C ILE A 43 -37.52 2.89 -16.32
N ASN A 44 -38.42 2.01 -15.90
CA ASN A 44 -39.82 2.03 -16.37
C ASN A 44 -40.55 3.30 -15.92
N GLU A 45 -40.37 3.73 -14.68
CA GLU A 45 -40.93 4.99 -14.17
C GLU A 45 -40.45 6.19 -14.99
N GLY A 46 -39.11 6.24 -15.26
CA GLY A 46 -38.54 7.26 -16.14
C GLY A 46 -39.12 7.25 -17.55
N ALA A 47 -39.36 6.07 -18.13
CA ALA A 47 -39.96 5.91 -19.45
C ALA A 47 -41.43 6.43 -19.46
N ILE A 48 -42.22 6.03 -18.45
CA ILE A 48 -43.61 6.47 -18.29
C ILE A 48 -43.70 8.01 -18.17
N ASN A 49 -42.85 8.59 -17.33
CA ASN A 49 -42.78 10.04 -17.14
C ASN A 49 -42.37 10.80 -18.41
N ALA A 50 -41.61 10.15 -19.30
CA ALA A 50 -41.22 10.67 -20.60
C ALA A 50 -42.29 10.41 -21.72
N GLY A 51 -43.42 9.77 -21.38
CA GLY A 51 -44.44 9.38 -22.35
C GLY A 51 -44.02 8.22 -23.26
N ILE A 52 -43.05 7.40 -22.84
CA ILE A 52 -42.53 6.26 -23.60
C ILE A 52 -43.04 4.97 -22.94
N ALA A 53 -43.22 3.91 -23.73
CA ALA A 53 -43.62 2.62 -23.21
C ALA A 53 -42.57 2.06 -22.23
N PRO A 54 -42.96 1.34 -21.15
CA PRO A 54 -42.03 0.68 -20.24
C PRO A 54 -41.09 -0.24 -20.98
N LYS A 55 -39.83 -0.21 -20.58
CA LYS A 55 -38.76 -1.00 -21.22
C LYS A 55 -38.77 -2.46 -20.74
N PHE A 56 -39.14 -2.67 -19.49
CA PHE A 56 -39.13 -4.00 -18.86
C PHE A 56 -40.59 -4.43 -18.60
N SER A 57 -41.02 -5.55 -19.16
CA SER A 57 -42.41 -6.06 -19.03
C SER A 57 -42.68 -6.60 -17.63
N ASP A 58 -41.70 -7.23 -16.99
CA ASP A 58 -41.78 -7.76 -15.62
C ASP A 58 -40.52 -7.40 -14.83
N PRO A 59 -40.46 -6.21 -14.20
CA PRO A 59 -39.31 -5.76 -13.42
C PRO A 59 -38.94 -6.69 -12.27
N TYR A 60 -39.93 -7.36 -11.68
CA TYR A 60 -39.70 -8.19 -10.49
C TYR A 60 -39.02 -9.54 -10.83
N SER A 61 -39.04 -9.98 -12.08
CA SER A 61 -38.39 -11.21 -12.51
C SER A 61 -36.86 -11.18 -12.45
N TYR A 62 -36.25 -9.99 -12.37
CA TYR A 62 -34.79 -9.82 -12.36
C TYR A 62 -34.14 -10.07 -11.00
N GLY A 63 -34.92 -10.00 -9.91
CA GLY A 63 -34.40 -10.27 -8.56
C GLY A 63 -33.30 -9.31 -8.12
N GLN A 64 -32.25 -9.86 -7.51
CA GLN A 64 -31.11 -9.06 -6.98
C GLN A 64 -30.18 -8.55 -8.09
N GLY A 65 -29.98 -9.37 -9.14
CA GLY A 65 -28.99 -9.07 -10.18
C GLY A 65 -27.55 -9.04 -9.67
N THR A 66 -26.70 -8.30 -10.36
CA THR A 66 -25.27 -8.21 -10.06
C THR A 66 -24.92 -6.89 -9.38
N ASN A 67 -24.33 -6.96 -8.19
CA ASN A 67 -23.67 -5.82 -7.58
C ASN A 67 -22.23 -5.74 -8.06
N TRP A 68 -21.98 -4.93 -9.07
CA TRP A 68 -20.66 -4.79 -9.68
C TRP A 68 -19.56 -4.29 -8.73
N GLN A 69 -19.93 -3.66 -7.60
CA GLN A 69 -18.97 -3.31 -6.57
C GLN A 69 -18.36 -4.57 -5.93
N ASP A 70 -19.14 -5.65 -5.78
CA ASP A 70 -18.66 -6.90 -5.17
C ASP A 70 -17.65 -7.60 -6.09
N GLU A 71 -17.76 -7.42 -7.41
CA GLU A 71 -16.83 -7.95 -8.39
C GLU A 71 -15.51 -7.16 -8.45
N VAL A 72 -15.56 -5.86 -8.19
CA VAL A 72 -14.41 -4.96 -8.30
C VAL A 72 -13.62 -4.85 -6.99
N PHE A 73 -14.31 -4.96 -5.85
CA PHE A 73 -13.65 -4.87 -4.55
C PHE A 73 -12.99 -6.19 -4.13
N ASN A 74 -11.72 -6.10 -3.74
CA ASN A 74 -11.02 -7.16 -3.05
C ASN A 74 -11.28 -7.04 -1.54
N ASN A 75 -12.13 -7.91 -1.01
CA ASN A 75 -12.50 -7.88 0.40
C ASN A 75 -11.41 -8.42 1.35
N ASN A 76 -10.38 -9.06 0.81
CA ASN A 76 -9.26 -9.65 1.56
C ASN A 76 -7.93 -9.29 0.89
N ALA A 77 -7.74 -8.01 0.54
CA ALA A 77 -6.52 -7.55 -0.08
C ALA A 77 -5.34 -7.75 0.90
N PRO A 78 -4.41 -8.67 0.62
CA PRO A 78 -3.31 -8.98 1.52
C PRO A 78 -2.30 -7.84 1.56
N MET A 79 -1.68 -7.68 2.72
CA MET A 79 -0.49 -6.85 2.90
C MET A 79 0.51 -7.61 3.75
N MET A 80 1.78 -7.49 3.41
CA MET A 80 2.85 -8.24 4.04
C MET A 80 4.08 -7.36 4.17
N ASN A 81 4.74 -7.44 5.34
CA ASN A 81 5.97 -6.74 5.59
C ASN A 81 7.00 -7.69 6.20
N HIS A 82 8.17 -7.71 5.63
CA HIS A 82 9.35 -8.41 6.13
C HIS A 82 10.45 -7.40 6.36
N GLN A 83 11.06 -7.41 7.53
CA GLN A 83 12.21 -6.57 7.83
C GLN A 83 13.28 -7.37 8.57
N VAL A 84 14.47 -7.40 8.00
CA VAL A 84 15.65 -7.94 8.64
C VAL A 84 16.57 -6.79 8.98
N SER A 85 17.13 -6.78 10.17
CA SER A 85 18.19 -5.83 10.52
C SER A 85 19.31 -6.47 11.31
N VAL A 86 20.52 -6.00 11.05
CA VAL A 86 21.74 -6.39 11.72
C VAL A 86 22.37 -5.14 12.29
N SER A 87 22.60 -5.11 13.58
CA SER A 87 23.23 -3.97 14.23
C SER A 87 24.26 -4.42 15.25
N GLY A 88 25.29 -3.62 15.43
CA GLY A 88 26.32 -3.85 16.42
C GLY A 88 27.24 -2.67 16.56
N ALA A 89 28.04 -2.69 17.59
CA ALA A 89 29.05 -1.68 17.80
C ALA A 89 30.24 -2.24 18.57
N SER A 90 31.40 -1.75 18.22
CA SER A 90 32.64 -1.86 18.96
C SER A 90 33.14 -0.46 19.33
N GLU A 91 34.27 -0.35 20.00
CA GLU A 91 34.89 0.95 20.32
C GLU A 91 35.16 1.81 19.08
N LYS A 92 35.43 1.16 17.93
CA LYS A 92 35.80 1.86 16.69
C LYS A 92 34.74 1.85 15.61
N VAL A 93 33.77 0.96 15.67
CA VAL A 93 32.80 0.75 14.58
C VAL A 93 31.40 0.62 15.14
N ASN A 94 30.49 1.45 14.66
CA ASN A 94 29.07 1.33 14.85
C ASN A 94 28.44 1.01 13.49
N TYR A 95 27.54 0.04 13.43
CA TYR A 95 26.85 -0.30 12.21
C TYR A 95 25.39 -0.72 12.44
N LEU A 96 24.57 -0.39 11.48
CA LEU A 96 23.19 -0.86 11.33
C LEU A 96 22.91 -1.07 9.84
N PHE A 97 22.59 -2.30 9.49
CA PHE A 97 22.11 -2.66 8.16
C PHE A 97 20.65 -3.13 8.29
N SER A 98 19.80 -2.72 7.38
CA SER A 98 18.44 -3.23 7.33
C SER A 98 17.98 -3.43 5.90
N LEU A 99 17.22 -4.51 5.70
CA LEU A 99 16.54 -4.87 4.47
C LEU A 99 15.06 -5.01 4.79
N GLY A 100 14.20 -4.27 4.10
CA GLY A 100 12.77 -4.32 4.24
C GLY A 100 12.12 -4.65 2.91
N PHE A 101 11.13 -5.54 2.92
CA PHE A 101 10.29 -5.88 1.79
C PHE A 101 8.82 -5.74 2.21
N TYR A 102 8.08 -4.92 1.50
CA TYR A 102 6.67 -4.66 1.75
C TYR A 102 5.87 -4.89 0.47
N THR A 103 4.77 -5.63 0.59
CA THR A 103 3.79 -5.79 -0.48
C THR A 103 2.39 -5.46 0.03
N GLN A 104 1.57 -4.94 -0.86
CA GLN A 104 0.18 -4.62 -0.57
C GLN A 104 -0.62 -4.70 -1.86
N ASP A 105 -1.68 -5.50 -1.85
CA ASP A 105 -2.66 -5.51 -2.94
C ASP A 105 -3.70 -4.41 -2.74
N GLY A 106 -4.21 -3.88 -3.84
CA GLY A 106 -5.25 -2.86 -3.81
C GLY A 106 -6.60 -3.42 -3.37
N ILE A 107 -7.37 -2.61 -2.67
CA ILE A 107 -8.77 -2.91 -2.32
C ILE A 107 -9.66 -2.93 -3.57
N VAL A 108 -9.32 -2.15 -4.60
CA VAL A 108 -10.03 -2.12 -5.87
C VAL A 108 -9.16 -2.78 -6.92
N GLY A 109 -9.65 -3.83 -7.54
CA GLY A 109 -8.96 -4.55 -8.62
C GLY A 109 -7.69 -5.29 -8.23
N GLY A 110 -7.37 -5.42 -6.94
CA GLY A 110 -6.19 -6.14 -6.46
C GLY A 110 -6.25 -7.64 -6.78
N ASN A 111 -7.44 -8.23 -6.75
CA ASN A 111 -7.68 -9.62 -7.12
C ASN A 111 -7.47 -9.93 -8.62
N PHE A 112 -7.28 -8.90 -9.45
CA PHE A 112 -6.97 -9.00 -10.88
C PHE A 112 -5.56 -8.51 -11.21
N ASP A 113 -4.67 -8.35 -10.22
CA ASP A 113 -3.34 -7.77 -10.35
C ASP A 113 -3.31 -6.37 -11.01
N ARG A 114 -4.41 -5.63 -10.89
CA ARG A 114 -4.57 -4.29 -11.46
C ARG A 114 -4.21 -3.17 -10.51
N SER A 115 -4.05 -3.49 -9.23
CA SER A 115 -3.64 -2.54 -8.21
C SER A 115 -2.78 -3.24 -7.17
N ASN A 116 -1.49 -2.97 -7.19
CA ASN A 116 -0.56 -3.50 -6.19
C ASN A 116 0.58 -2.51 -5.92
N TYR A 117 1.22 -2.69 -4.78
CA TYR A 117 2.35 -1.90 -4.35
C TYR A 117 3.42 -2.82 -3.76
N GLU A 118 4.64 -2.72 -4.25
CA GLU A 118 5.82 -3.42 -3.74
C GLU A 118 6.91 -2.41 -3.41
N ARG A 119 7.55 -2.56 -2.26
CA ARG A 119 8.68 -1.73 -1.87
C ARG A 119 9.80 -2.57 -1.27
N LEU A 120 10.96 -2.52 -1.90
CA LEU A 120 12.21 -3.00 -1.34
C LEU A 120 12.98 -1.81 -0.78
N THR A 121 13.41 -1.89 0.47
CA THR A 121 14.18 -0.83 1.13
C THR A 121 15.47 -1.42 1.69
N LEU A 122 16.59 -0.80 1.40
CA LEU A 122 17.89 -1.14 1.96
C LEU A 122 18.44 0.10 2.67
N ARG A 123 18.93 -0.06 3.89
CA ARG A 123 19.57 1.00 4.66
C ARG A 123 20.87 0.49 5.26
N SER A 124 21.88 1.34 5.22
CA SER A 124 23.18 1.13 5.84
C SER A 124 23.60 2.38 6.57
N ASN A 125 23.75 2.28 7.89
CA ASN A 125 24.29 3.36 8.70
C ASN A 125 25.57 2.83 9.36
N THR A 126 26.70 3.42 9.06
CA THR A 126 27.99 2.98 9.57
C THR A 126 28.79 4.18 10.06
N GLN A 127 29.38 4.07 11.22
CA GLN A 127 30.29 5.06 11.78
C GLN A 127 31.60 4.41 12.18
N TYR A 128 32.69 4.91 11.63
CA TYR A 128 34.05 4.51 11.98
C TYR A 128 34.73 5.61 12.79
N THR A 129 35.31 5.23 13.92
CA THR A 129 36.23 6.08 14.68
C THR A 129 37.65 5.70 14.32
N LEU A 130 38.26 6.48 13.44
CA LEU A 130 39.62 6.25 12.99
C LEU A 130 40.63 6.66 14.08
N PHE A 131 40.38 7.77 14.71
CA PHE A 131 41.13 8.30 15.81
C PHE A 131 40.15 8.73 16.92
N ASP A 132 40.55 8.47 18.15
CA ASP A 132 39.85 8.89 19.35
C ASP A 132 40.79 9.72 20.21
N GLU A 133 40.23 10.36 21.24
CA GLU A 133 40.96 11.23 22.19
C GLU A 133 41.90 10.46 23.15
N SER A 134 41.98 9.10 23.02
CA SER A 134 42.83 8.27 23.87
C SER A 134 44.33 8.50 23.67
N LYS A 135 44.73 9.15 22.57
CA LYS A 135 46.12 9.55 22.28
C LYS A 135 46.15 11.02 21.90
N GLU A 136 46.84 11.83 22.72
CA GLU A 136 47.11 13.21 22.35
C GLU A 136 47.97 13.26 21.08
N ARG A 137 47.55 14.09 20.15
CA ARG A 137 48.21 14.36 18.87
C ARG A 137 48.25 15.88 18.66
N ASN A 138 49.35 16.34 18.10
CA ASN A 138 49.56 17.80 17.97
C ASN A 138 48.59 18.51 17.00
N TRP A 139 47.85 17.79 16.18
CA TRP A 139 47.04 18.40 15.14
C TRP A 139 45.64 17.77 14.94
N LEU A 140 45.41 16.50 15.35
CA LEU A 140 44.12 15.82 15.16
C LEU A 140 43.87 14.82 16.28
N ASN A 141 42.95 15.07 17.18
CA ASN A 141 42.65 14.23 18.34
C ASN A 141 41.54 13.24 18.07
N SER A 142 40.57 13.57 17.21
CA SER A 142 39.53 12.62 16.81
C SER A 142 39.18 12.74 15.34
N LEU A 143 38.91 11.60 14.73
CA LEU A 143 38.40 11.49 13.36
C LEU A 143 37.34 10.40 13.29
N LYS A 144 36.12 10.81 13.00
CA LYS A 144 34.97 9.91 12.81
C LYS A 144 34.45 10.05 11.39
N VAL A 145 34.25 8.93 10.73
CA VAL A 145 33.66 8.85 9.39
C VAL A 145 32.29 8.21 9.52
N THR A 146 31.25 8.91 9.10
CA THR A 146 29.88 8.41 9.13
C THR A 146 29.37 8.28 7.70
N SER A 147 28.85 7.10 7.37
CA SER A 147 28.21 6.81 6.10
C SER A 147 26.75 6.41 6.34
N ASN A 148 25.82 7.14 5.73
CA ASN A 148 24.39 6.85 5.75
C ASN A 148 23.93 6.63 4.32
N LEU A 149 23.57 5.39 3.99
CA LEU A 149 23.07 5.00 2.68
C LEU A 149 21.63 4.51 2.82
N SER A 150 20.75 4.99 1.96
CA SER A 150 19.39 4.51 1.86
C SER A 150 19.03 4.31 0.40
N TYR A 151 18.51 3.14 0.07
CA TYR A 151 18.01 2.81 -1.25
C TYR A 151 16.58 2.27 -1.12
N ALA A 152 15.70 2.73 -1.98
CA ALA A 152 14.34 2.21 -2.07
C ALA A 152 13.98 1.97 -3.54
N ARG A 153 13.47 0.78 -3.83
CA ARG A 153 12.85 0.44 -5.12
C ARG A 153 11.36 0.24 -4.88
N ILE A 154 10.57 1.01 -5.59
CA ILE A 154 9.10 0.92 -5.54
C ILE A 154 8.63 0.45 -6.91
N LYS A 155 7.73 -0.52 -6.89
CA LYS A 155 6.94 -0.94 -8.06
C LYS A 155 5.48 -0.83 -7.65
N SER A 156 4.71 -0.08 -8.42
CA SER A 156 3.26 0.03 -8.21
C SER A 156 2.54 -0.10 -9.53
N THR A 157 1.43 -0.81 -9.48
CA THR A 157 0.47 -0.90 -10.58
C THR A 157 -0.81 -0.26 -10.09
N ASN A 158 -1.32 0.69 -10.83
CA ASN A 158 -2.55 1.40 -10.54
C ASN A 158 -3.40 1.45 -11.80
N PHE A 159 -4.69 1.70 -11.62
CA PHE A 159 -5.56 1.99 -12.74
C PHE A 159 -5.18 3.33 -13.37
N ASP A 160 -5.34 3.42 -14.68
CA ASP A 160 -5.18 4.68 -15.40
C ASP A 160 -6.41 5.56 -15.15
N ASP A 161 -6.21 6.64 -14.40
CA ASP A 161 -7.28 7.58 -14.01
C ASP A 161 -7.66 8.57 -15.13
N ASN A 162 -7.04 8.47 -16.31
CA ASN A 162 -7.18 9.45 -17.39
C ASN A 162 -8.48 9.34 -18.19
N SER A 163 -9.37 8.39 -17.91
CA SER A 163 -10.63 8.29 -18.62
C SER A 163 -11.82 8.68 -17.75
N THR A 164 -12.65 9.56 -18.26
CA THR A 164 -13.91 10.01 -17.63
C THR A 164 -14.85 8.83 -17.32
N TRP A 165 -14.66 7.70 -17.98
CA TRP A 165 -15.45 6.46 -17.86
C TRP A 165 -14.63 5.27 -17.35
N GLY A 166 -13.38 5.47 -17.05
CA GLY A 166 -12.38 4.38 -16.96
C GLY A 166 -11.95 3.98 -15.56
N THR A 167 -12.47 4.56 -14.50
CA THR A 167 -12.19 4.02 -13.17
C THR A 167 -13.05 2.79 -12.94
N PRO A 168 -12.49 1.65 -12.52
CA PRO A 168 -13.27 0.43 -12.26
C PRO A 168 -14.42 0.67 -11.28
N LEU A 169 -14.21 1.53 -10.29
CA LEU A 169 -15.23 1.89 -9.31
C LEU A 169 -16.35 2.74 -9.93
N GLY A 170 -16.00 3.73 -10.74
CA GLY A 170 -16.99 4.54 -11.47
C GLY A 170 -17.83 3.69 -12.42
N SER A 171 -17.17 2.78 -13.16
CA SER A 171 -17.85 1.83 -14.04
C SER A 171 -18.77 0.89 -13.26
N ALA A 172 -18.30 0.34 -12.14
CA ALA A 172 -19.11 -0.55 -11.30
C ALA A 172 -20.37 0.12 -10.72
N LEU A 173 -20.33 1.43 -10.50
CA LEU A 173 -21.51 2.20 -10.05
C LEU A 173 -22.46 2.57 -11.19
N ALA A 174 -21.97 2.65 -12.42
CA ALA A 174 -22.74 3.06 -13.60
C ALA A 174 -23.30 1.88 -14.41
N LEU A 175 -22.75 0.67 -14.26
CA LEU A 175 -23.22 -0.52 -14.96
C LEU A 175 -24.61 -0.95 -14.47
N SER A 176 -25.43 -1.40 -15.43
CA SER A 176 -26.72 -1.99 -15.11
C SER A 176 -26.54 -3.27 -14.29
N PRO A 177 -27.30 -3.49 -13.22
CA PRO A 177 -27.29 -4.74 -12.47
C PRO A 177 -28.02 -5.90 -13.18
N ILE A 178 -28.57 -5.67 -14.39
CA ILE A 178 -29.29 -6.64 -15.24
C ILE A 178 -28.39 -7.09 -16.36
#